data_3f31d4094bd78b78f4f9677b3c157f47
#
_entry.id   3f31d4094bd78b78f4f9677b3c157f47
#
_cell.length_a   1.000
_cell.length_b   1.000
_cell.length_c   1.000
_cell.angle_alpha   90.00
_cell.angle_beta   90.00
_cell.angle_gamma   90.00
#
_symmetry.space_group_name_H-M   'P 1'
#
loop_
_entity.id
_entity.type
_entity.pdbx_description
1 polymer ?
#
loop_
_entity_poly.entity_id
_entity_poly.type
_entity_poly.pdbx_seq_one_letter_code
_entity_poly.pdbx_strand_id
1 'polypeptide(L)'
;MPGKGENFPMKGIVFDIQRFSIHDGPGIRTTVFLKGCPLRCLWCHNPESQDLHIEIGFTLEKCINCGTCEKVCPEGAVRMTAPVRVERTKCTVCGMCVDACPTGALEIIGKEMTVEEVIEEVKKDRIFYEESGGGVTISGGEPLSQFEFALELSERLKQNSFQMAIDTCGYLTGQNDDLKSLLFLAEIVDLILYDIKLIDDIKHKFYTGVSNATILDNAISLASKFPNKLLFRYPLITGINDTEKDLKLLIEFLGKLSYPRIEILPYHRLGVGKYSKIGKEYSLESLFPPPEKEVEELRRRLKHSIPSIEVC
;
A
#
# COMPACT_ATOMS: atom_id res chain seq x y z
N MET A 1 43.54 -12.26 -0.34
CA MET A 1 42.57 -11.28 -0.83
C MET A 1 41.24 -12.01 -0.94
N PRO A 2 40.19 -11.69 -0.17
CA PRO A 2 38.90 -12.28 -0.36
C PRO A 2 38.30 -11.73 -1.66
N GLY A 3 37.78 -12.62 -2.50
CA GLY A 3 37.21 -12.29 -3.81
C GLY A 3 36.10 -11.26 -3.69
N LYS A 4 36.00 -10.38 -4.70
CA LYS A 4 34.84 -9.52 -4.91
C LYS A 4 33.61 -10.41 -5.01
N GLY A 5 32.77 -10.42 -3.96
CA GLY A 5 31.46 -11.06 -4.03
C GLY A 5 30.72 -10.48 -5.23
N GLU A 6 30.16 -11.32 -6.05
CA GLU A 6 29.23 -10.94 -7.10
C GLU A 6 28.08 -10.20 -6.39
N ASN A 7 27.99 -8.89 -6.59
CA ASN A 7 26.86 -8.08 -6.12
C ASN A 7 25.66 -8.47 -7.01
N PHE A 8 24.89 -9.45 -6.59
CA PHE A 8 23.59 -9.72 -7.22
C PHE A 8 22.72 -8.47 -7.08
N PRO A 9 22.04 -8.04 -8.15
CA PRO A 9 21.16 -6.88 -8.09
C PRO A 9 20.06 -7.13 -7.05
N MET A 10 19.79 -6.14 -6.20
CA MET A 10 18.72 -6.24 -5.21
C MET A 10 17.38 -6.35 -5.92
N LYS A 11 16.54 -7.26 -5.45
CA LYS A 11 15.22 -7.53 -6.00
C LYS A 11 14.15 -7.28 -4.97
N GLY A 12 13.01 -6.75 -5.43
CA GLY A 12 11.78 -6.64 -4.66
C GLY A 12 10.62 -7.30 -5.39
N ILE A 13 9.56 -7.62 -4.67
CA ILE A 13 8.33 -8.15 -5.26
C ILE A 13 7.38 -6.99 -5.47
N VAL A 14 7.23 -6.59 -6.72
CA VAL A 14 6.32 -5.54 -7.18
C VAL A 14 5.07 -6.21 -7.73
N PHE A 15 3.87 -5.77 -7.31
CA PHE A 15 2.66 -6.37 -7.85
C PHE A 15 1.95 -5.47 -8.89
N ASP A 16 2.23 -4.16 -8.86
CA ASP A 16 1.73 -3.23 -9.87
C ASP A 16 2.66 -2.02 -10.01
N ILE A 17 2.69 -1.43 -11.20
CA ILE A 17 3.28 -0.11 -11.46
C ILE A 17 2.22 0.71 -12.17
N GLN A 18 1.49 1.49 -11.38
CA GLN A 18 0.39 2.31 -11.88
C GLN A 18 0.91 3.66 -12.36
N ARG A 19 0.77 3.90 -13.64
CA ARG A 19 1.09 5.19 -14.28
C ARG A 19 -0.07 6.16 -14.13
N PHE A 20 0.22 7.46 -14.17
CA PHE A 20 -0.77 8.55 -14.12
C PHE A 20 -1.63 8.56 -12.86
N SER A 21 -1.06 8.15 -11.72
CA SER A 21 -1.71 8.29 -10.41
C SER A 21 -1.82 9.77 -10.02
N ILE A 22 -3.00 10.18 -9.55
CA ILE A 22 -3.30 11.56 -9.13
C ILE A 22 -3.73 11.65 -7.65
N HIS A 23 -3.72 10.52 -6.94
CA HIS A 23 -4.11 10.44 -5.52
C HIS A 23 -2.97 9.95 -4.60
N ASP A 24 -1.78 9.75 -5.16
CA ASP A 24 -0.62 9.22 -4.43
C ASP A 24 0.46 10.30 -4.20
N GLY A 25 0.02 11.53 -3.95
CA GLY A 25 0.83 12.71 -3.77
C GLY A 25 0.59 13.78 -4.83
N PRO A 26 1.30 14.93 -4.77
CA PRO A 26 1.09 16.04 -5.68
C PRO A 26 1.52 15.72 -7.13
N GLY A 27 0.82 16.34 -8.08
CA GLY A 27 1.09 16.18 -9.51
C GLY A 27 0.72 14.80 -10.07
N ILE A 28 1.16 14.52 -11.29
CA ILE A 28 1.01 13.20 -11.93
C ILE A 28 2.15 12.31 -11.48
N ARG A 29 1.82 11.11 -10.98
CA ARG A 29 2.82 10.21 -10.43
C ARG A 29 2.76 8.82 -11.07
N THR A 30 3.87 8.11 -11.00
CA THR A 30 3.89 6.66 -11.17
C THR A 30 4.05 6.02 -9.81
N THR A 31 3.07 5.19 -9.42
CA THR A 31 3.08 4.51 -8.13
C THR A 31 3.57 3.08 -8.30
N VAL A 32 4.65 2.75 -7.60
CA VAL A 32 5.24 1.40 -7.54
C VAL A 32 4.67 0.70 -6.32
N PHE A 33 3.86 -0.33 -6.55
CA PHE A 33 3.18 -1.07 -5.48
C PHE A 33 3.94 -2.34 -5.11
N LEU A 34 4.49 -2.37 -3.90
CA LEU A 34 5.24 -3.51 -3.36
C LEU A 34 4.30 -4.51 -2.67
N LYS A 35 4.62 -5.81 -2.74
CA LYS A 35 3.92 -6.84 -1.95
C LYS A 35 4.47 -6.90 -0.53
N GLY A 36 3.67 -7.48 0.36
CA GLY A 36 3.94 -7.60 1.78
C GLY A 36 3.32 -6.46 2.59
N CYS A 37 2.49 -6.81 3.54
CA CYS A 37 1.95 -5.88 4.53
C CYS A 37 1.76 -6.63 5.85
N PRO A 38 2.24 -6.11 6.97
CA PRO A 38 2.00 -6.72 8.29
C PRO A 38 0.56 -6.51 8.77
N LEU A 39 -0.13 -5.49 8.23
CA LEU A 39 -1.52 -5.22 8.55
C LEU A 39 -2.47 -6.12 7.74
N ARG A 40 -3.64 -6.39 8.32
CA ARG A 40 -4.75 -7.15 7.73
C ARG A 40 -6.03 -6.34 7.81
N CYS A 41 -5.95 -5.07 7.34
CA CYS A 41 -7.10 -4.17 7.36
C CYS A 41 -8.31 -4.83 6.69
N LEU A 42 -9.46 -4.87 7.39
CA LEU A 42 -10.67 -5.50 6.86
C LEU A 42 -11.25 -4.78 5.64
N TRP A 43 -10.89 -3.50 5.46
CA TRP A 43 -11.27 -2.67 4.31
C TRP A 43 -10.15 -2.49 3.27
N CYS A 44 -9.15 -3.35 3.26
CA CYS A 44 -7.98 -3.17 2.41
C CYS A 44 -8.36 -3.02 0.92
N HIS A 45 -7.84 -1.99 0.24
CA HIS A 45 -8.08 -1.79 -1.19
C HIS A 45 -7.18 -2.66 -2.07
N ASN A 46 -6.06 -3.13 -1.52
CA ASN A 46 -5.09 -3.97 -2.21
C ASN A 46 -4.84 -5.28 -1.43
N PRO A 47 -5.86 -6.14 -1.22
CA PRO A 47 -5.70 -7.36 -0.45
C PRO A 47 -4.67 -8.32 -1.06
N GLU A 48 -4.41 -8.21 -2.37
CA GLU A 48 -3.37 -8.93 -3.09
C GLU A 48 -1.95 -8.52 -2.70
N SER A 49 -1.78 -7.37 -2.07
CA SER A 49 -0.48 -6.93 -1.55
C SER A 49 -0.14 -7.47 -0.16
N GLN A 50 -1.13 -8.02 0.56
CA GLN A 50 -0.94 -8.42 1.96
C GLN A 50 0.08 -9.54 2.15
N ASP A 51 0.12 -10.49 1.21
CA ASP A 51 1.11 -11.56 1.22
C ASP A 51 2.37 -11.10 0.45
N LEU A 52 3.54 -11.42 0.99
CA LEU A 52 4.81 -11.12 0.31
C LEU A 52 5.03 -12.02 -0.91
N HIS A 53 4.43 -13.21 -0.93
CA HIS A 53 4.67 -14.18 -1.99
C HIS A 53 3.92 -13.82 -3.28
N ILE A 54 4.53 -14.15 -4.40
CA ILE A 54 3.86 -14.15 -5.71
C ILE A 54 2.76 -15.20 -5.69
N GLU A 55 1.60 -14.88 -6.27
CA GLU A 55 0.43 -15.77 -6.24
C GLU A 55 -0.34 -15.74 -7.57
N ILE A 56 -1.22 -16.71 -7.77
CA ILE A 56 -2.12 -16.74 -8.92
C ILE A 56 -3.46 -16.12 -8.53
N GLY A 57 -3.87 -15.08 -9.26
CA GLY A 57 -5.21 -14.49 -9.19
C GLY A 57 -6.17 -15.14 -10.19
N PHE A 58 -7.46 -15.17 -9.84
CA PHE A 58 -8.52 -15.68 -10.70
C PHE A 58 -9.68 -14.69 -10.78
N THR A 59 -10.04 -14.28 -11.99
CA THR A 59 -11.17 -13.38 -12.29
C THR A 59 -12.31 -14.18 -12.90
N LEU A 60 -13.38 -14.40 -12.13
CA LEU A 60 -14.50 -15.25 -12.53
C LEU A 60 -15.21 -14.74 -13.79
N GLU A 61 -15.38 -13.42 -13.91
CA GLU A 61 -16.09 -12.76 -15.01
C GLU A 61 -15.42 -12.98 -16.38
N LYS A 62 -14.11 -13.25 -16.37
CA LYS A 62 -13.33 -13.59 -17.57
C LYS A 62 -13.36 -15.07 -17.91
N CYS A 63 -13.82 -15.93 -17.00
CA CYS A 63 -13.70 -17.38 -17.14
C CYS A 63 -14.80 -17.96 -18.03
N ILE A 64 -14.43 -18.62 -19.13
CA ILE A 64 -15.37 -19.35 -20.01
C ILE A 64 -15.54 -20.83 -19.65
N ASN A 65 -15.05 -21.26 -18.51
CA ASN A 65 -15.15 -22.62 -17.99
C ASN A 65 -14.62 -23.73 -18.93
N CYS A 66 -13.58 -23.45 -19.73
CA CYS A 66 -13.02 -24.42 -20.67
C CYS A 66 -12.22 -25.58 -20.02
N GLY A 67 -11.84 -25.45 -18.75
CA GLY A 67 -11.11 -26.49 -17.99
C GLY A 67 -9.62 -26.69 -18.37
N THR A 68 -9.08 -25.89 -19.28
CA THR A 68 -7.69 -26.05 -19.73
C THR A 68 -6.70 -25.84 -18.58
N CYS A 69 -6.93 -24.87 -17.72
CA CYS A 69 -6.06 -24.55 -16.57
C CYS A 69 -5.94 -25.72 -15.56
N GLU A 70 -7.03 -26.48 -15.34
CA GLU A 70 -7.00 -27.66 -14.48
C GLU A 70 -6.19 -28.80 -15.08
N LYS A 71 -6.29 -29.01 -16.41
CA LYS A 71 -5.57 -30.08 -17.14
C LYS A 71 -4.08 -29.85 -17.20
N VAL A 72 -3.62 -28.59 -17.29
CA VAL A 72 -2.19 -28.26 -17.43
C VAL A 72 -1.48 -28.07 -16.09
N CYS A 73 -2.20 -28.05 -14.97
CA CYS A 73 -1.61 -27.81 -13.65
C CYS A 73 -0.86 -29.07 -13.14
N PRO A 74 0.48 -29.04 -13.04
CA PRO A 74 1.25 -30.24 -12.65
C PRO A 74 1.00 -30.61 -11.18
N GLU A 75 0.70 -29.62 -10.33
CA GLU A 75 0.47 -29.81 -8.89
C GLU A 75 -1.00 -30.12 -8.57
N GLY A 76 -1.89 -30.14 -9.55
CA GLY A 76 -3.34 -30.27 -9.31
C GLY A 76 -3.91 -29.17 -8.41
N ALA A 77 -3.25 -28.02 -8.39
CA ALA A 77 -3.63 -26.87 -7.56
C ALA A 77 -4.81 -26.09 -8.14
N VAL A 78 -5.14 -26.25 -9.41
CA VAL A 78 -6.28 -25.58 -10.06
C VAL A 78 -7.44 -26.56 -10.19
N ARG A 79 -8.63 -26.17 -9.72
CA ARG A 79 -9.83 -27.01 -9.75
C ARG A 79 -11.06 -26.23 -10.21
N MET A 80 -11.76 -26.77 -11.22
CA MET A 80 -12.93 -26.13 -11.81
C MET A 80 -14.14 -26.10 -10.86
N THR A 81 -14.29 -27.10 -10.01
CA THR A 81 -15.43 -27.29 -9.11
C THR A 81 -15.22 -26.79 -7.68
N ALA A 82 -14.00 -26.34 -7.35
CA ALA A 82 -13.71 -25.83 -6.00
C ALA A 82 -14.25 -24.41 -5.80
N PRO A 83 -14.70 -24.03 -4.59
CA PRO A 83 -15.10 -22.66 -4.26
C PRO A 83 -13.97 -21.66 -4.54
N VAL A 84 -12.72 -22.05 -4.27
CA VAL A 84 -11.53 -21.28 -4.60
C VAL A 84 -10.83 -21.96 -5.77
N ARG A 85 -10.73 -21.26 -6.91
CA ARG A 85 -10.17 -21.80 -8.15
C ARG A 85 -8.73 -22.33 -8.01
N VAL A 86 -7.90 -21.68 -7.21
CA VAL A 86 -6.49 -22.01 -7.01
C VAL A 86 -6.22 -22.36 -5.56
N GLU A 87 -5.83 -23.60 -5.29
CA GLU A 87 -5.42 -24.07 -3.96
C GLU A 87 -3.97 -23.61 -3.69
N ARG A 88 -3.83 -22.51 -2.94
CA ARG A 88 -2.53 -21.84 -2.73
C ARG A 88 -1.48 -22.70 -2.05
N THR A 89 -1.91 -23.60 -1.17
CA THR A 89 -1.00 -24.52 -0.46
C THR A 89 -0.30 -25.53 -1.36
N LYS A 90 -0.85 -25.76 -2.56
CA LYS A 90 -0.27 -26.65 -3.56
C LYS A 90 0.38 -25.91 -4.73
N CYS A 91 0.01 -24.64 -4.93
CA CYS A 91 0.43 -23.87 -6.09
C CYS A 91 1.91 -23.46 -5.98
N THR A 92 2.71 -23.88 -6.94
CA THR A 92 4.14 -23.50 -7.06
C THR A 92 4.35 -22.24 -7.92
N VAL A 93 3.27 -21.59 -8.32
CA VAL A 93 3.29 -20.37 -9.18
C VAL A 93 4.07 -20.57 -10.49
N CYS A 94 4.04 -21.76 -11.06
CA CYS A 94 4.77 -22.09 -12.30
C CYS A 94 4.24 -21.36 -13.56
N GLY A 95 3.07 -20.71 -13.49
CA GLY A 95 2.50 -19.92 -14.60
C GLY A 95 1.76 -20.71 -15.67
N MET A 96 1.90 -22.05 -15.77
CA MET A 96 1.32 -22.86 -16.85
C MET A 96 -0.19 -22.66 -17.05
N CYS A 97 -0.94 -22.50 -15.96
CA CYS A 97 -2.39 -22.22 -16.01
C CYS A 97 -2.72 -20.80 -16.51
N VAL A 98 -1.83 -19.85 -16.31
CA VAL A 98 -1.94 -18.49 -16.82
C VAL A 98 -1.71 -18.47 -18.33
N ASP A 99 -0.61 -19.08 -18.78
CA ASP A 99 -0.23 -19.14 -20.20
C ASP A 99 -1.28 -19.91 -21.02
N ALA A 100 -1.89 -20.94 -20.44
CA ALA A 100 -2.91 -21.75 -21.08
C ALA A 100 -4.33 -21.11 -21.03
N CYS A 101 -4.53 -19.99 -20.33
CA CYS A 101 -5.84 -19.37 -20.19
C CYS A 101 -6.16 -18.46 -21.38
N PRO A 102 -7.10 -18.82 -22.28
CA PRO A 102 -7.33 -18.06 -23.51
C PRO A 102 -8.00 -16.68 -23.26
N THR A 103 -8.57 -16.49 -22.08
CA THR A 103 -9.30 -15.25 -21.74
C THR A 103 -8.56 -14.39 -20.72
N GLY A 104 -7.40 -14.83 -20.23
CA GLY A 104 -6.69 -14.13 -19.18
C GLY A 104 -7.46 -14.09 -17.84
N ALA A 105 -8.30 -15.10 -17.58
CA ALA A 105 -9.00 -15.22 -16.29
C ALA A 105 -8.07 -15.56 -15.13
N LEU A 106 -6.90 -16.14 -15.42
CA LEU A 106 -5.82 -16.38 -14.47
C LEU A 106 -4.66 -15.44 -14.77
N GLU A 107 -4.04 -14.91 -13.74
CA GLU A 107 -2.90 -14.00 -13.83
C GLU A 107 -1.93 -14.21 -12.67
N ILE A 108 -0.66 -13.88 -12.87
CA ILE A 108 0.35 -13.86 -11.81
C ILE A 108 0.27 -12.50 -11.12
N ILE A 109 0.12 -12.50 -9.80
CA ILE A 109 0.10 -11.30 -8.96
C ILE A 109 1.46 -11.18 -8.25
N GLY A 110 2.21 -10.18 -8.64
CA GLY A 110 3.57 -9.94 -8.19
C GLY A 110 4.62 -10.46 -9.19
N LYS A 111 5.73 -9.77 -9.24
CA LYS A 111 6.90 -10.09 -10.05
C LYS A 111 8.14 -9.67 -9.27
N GLU A 112 9.17 -10.50 -9.25
CA GLU A 112 10.49 -10.05 -8.84
C GLU A 112 11.00 -9.03 -9.86
N MET A 113 11.39 -7.86 -9.37
CA MET A 113 12.01 -6.80 -10.17
C MET A 113 13.26 -6.29 -9.48
N THR A 114 14.30 -6.02 -10.25
CA THR A 114 15.47 -5.27 -9.79
C THR A 114 15.14 -3.78 -9.68
N VAL A 115 15.94 -3.04 -8.91
CA VAL A 115 15.81 -1.59 -8.82
C VAL A 115 15.94 -0.94 -10.20
N GLU A 116 16.87 -1.43 -11.03
CA GLU A 116 17.08 -0.94 -12.40
C GLU A 116 15.85 -1.14 -13.28
N GLU A 117 15.20 -2.31 -13.22
CA GLU A 117 13.97 -2.56 -13.98
C GLU A 117 12.86 -1.61 -13.60
N VAL A 118 12.70 -1.30 -12.30
CA VAL A 118 11.71 -0.31 -11.83
C VAL A 118 12.07 1.09 -12.31
N ILE A 119 13.34 1.48 -12.25
CA ILE A 119 13.82 2.78 -12.73
C ILE A 119 13.52 2.95 -14.23
N GLU A 120 13.76 1.92 -15.05
CA GLU A 120 13.46 2.00 -16.48
C GLU A 120 11.95 2.16 -16.76
N GLU A 121 11.08 1.55 -15.95
CA GLU A 121 9.64 1.75 -16.09
C GLU A 121 9.22 3.18 -15.73
N VAL A 122 9.66 3.71 -14.60
CA VAL A 122 9.24 5.04 -14.15
C VAL A 122 9.83 6.18 -14.99
N LYS A 123 10.99 5.98 -15.62
CA LYS A 123 11.60 6.95 -16.53
C LYS A 123 10.70 7.28 -17.75
N LYS A 124 9.84 6.36 -18.15
CA LYS A 124 8.92 6.55 -19.29
C LYS A 124 7.96 7.71 -19.09
N ASP A 125 7.71 8.10 -17.83
CA ASP A 125 6.75 9.15 -17.47
C ASP A 125 7.41 10.47 -17.04
N ARG A 126 8.73 10.61 -17.18
CA ARG A 126 9.50 11.76 -16.72
C ARG A 126 8.90 13.11 -17.16
N ILE A 127 8.48 13.22 -18.41
CA ILE A 127 7.90 14.46 -18.94
C ILE A 127 6.65 14.89 -18.16
N PHE A 128 5.81 13.93 -17.75
CA PHE A 128 4.60 14.23 -16.99
C PHE A 128 4.91 14.66 -15.55
N TYR A 129 5.98 14.14 -14.96
CA TYR A 129 6.43 14.57 -13.64
C TYR A 129 6.93 16.02 -13.67
N GLU A 130 7.76 16.35 -14.65
CA GLU A 130 8.34 17.68 -14.82
C GLU A 130 7.26 18.74 -15.08
N GLU A 131 6.27 18.43 -15.90
CA GLU A 131 5.18 19.35 -16.23
C GLU A 131 4.17 19.55 -15.08
N SER A 132 3.95 18.53 -14.25
CA SER A 132 2.93 18.57 -13.19
C SER A 132 3.47 18.84 -11.78
N GLY A 133 4.79 18.82 -11.60
CA GLY A 133 5.42 18.79 -10.27
C GLY A 133 5.21 17.45 -9.56
N GLY A 134 4.95 16.39 -10.31
CA GLY A 134 4.74 15.03 -9.81
C GLY A 134 6.04 14.24 -9.64
N GLY A 135 5.97 12.91 -9.72
CA GLY A 135 7.13 12.05 -9.55
C GLY A 135 6.79 10.59 -9.33
N VAL A 136 7.57 9.92 -8.50
CA VAL A 136 7.38 8.49 -8.18
C VAL A 136 6.91 8.34 -6.75
N THR A 137 5.93 7.44 -6.53
CA THR A 137 5.49 7.04 -5.19
C THR A 137 5.76 5.56 -4.99
N ILE A 138 6.40 5.21 -3.88
CA ILE A 138 6.55 3.82 -3.44
C ILE A 138 5.44 3.54 -2.45
N SER A 139 4.58 2.58 -2.75
CA SER A 139 3.39 2.20 -1.99
C SER A 139 3.17 0.68 -2.05
N GLY A 140 1.94 0.21 -1.92
CA GLY A 140 1.57 -1.20 -2.13
C GLY A 140 0.85 -1.81 -0.96
N GLY A 141 1.49 -2.80 -0.33
CA GLY A 141 1.15 -3.27 1.01
C GLY A 141 1.70 -2.30 2.04
N GLU A 142 2.86 -2.62 2.59
CA GLU A 142 3.68 -1.72 3.39
C GLU A 142 5.10 -1.77 2.80
N PRO A 143 5.61 -0.69 2.21
CA PRO A 143 6.95 -0.67 1.61
C PRO A 143 8.05 -1.07 2.58
N LEU A 144 7.89 -0.77 3.86
CA LEU A 144 8.83 -1.13 4.90
C LEU A 144 8.92 -2.66 5.14
N SER A 145 7.98 -3.45 4.61
CA SER A 145 8.11 -4.92 4.59
C SER A 145 9.19 -5.42 3.64
N GLN A 146 9.61 -4.59 2.68
CA GLN A 146 10.72 -4.81 1.77
C GLN A 146 11.74 -3.65 1.91
N PHE A 147 12.12 -3.35 3.15
CA PHE A 147 12.85 -2.13 3.51
C PHE A 147 14.10 -1.90 2.66
N GLU A 148 14.97 -2.89 2.54
CA GLU A 148 16.24 -2.75 1.80
C GLU A 148 16.00 -2.42 0.31
N PHE A 149 15.00 -3.06 -0.31
CA PHE A 149 14.62 -2.74 -1.68
C PHE A 149 14.02 -1.35 -1.81
N ALA A 150 13.12 -0.97 -0.90
CA ALA A 150 12.51 0.36 -0.89
C ALA A 150 13.56 1.45 -0.68
N LEU A 151 14.56 1.20 0.18
CA LEU A 151 15.66 2.11 0.43
C LEU A 151 16.55 2.29 -0.81
N GLU A 152 17.05 1.20 -1.39
CA GLU A 152 17.89 1.27 -2.60
C GLU A 152 17.15 1.90 -3.77
N LEU A 153 15.88 1.56 -3.97
CA LEU A 153 15.03 2.19 -4.98
C LEU A 153 14.92 3.70 -4.74
N SER A 154 14.73 4.10 -3.47
CA SER A 154 14.67 5.52 -3.09
C SER A 154 15.95 6.27 -3.41
N GLU A 155 17.09 5.72 -3.05
CA GLU A 155 18.40 6.31 -3.34
C GLU A 155 18.64 6.47 -4.85
N ARG A 156 18.28 5.44 -5.62
CA ARG A 156 18.43 5.46 -7.09
C ARG A 156 17.49 6.43 -7.76
N LEU A 157 16.24 6.54 -7.30
CA LEU A 157 15.29 7.54 -7.78
C LEU A 157 15.82 8.96 -7.52
N LYS A 158 16.35 9.21 -6.31
CA LYS A 158 16.95 10.50 -5.96
C LYS A 158 18.16 10.84 -6.84
N GLN A 159 19.06 9.87 -7.08
CA GLN A 159 20.21 10.03 -7.99
C GLN A 159 19.77 10.36 -9.42
N ASN A 160 18.60 9.89 -9.85
CA ASN A 160 18.00 10.23 -11.14
C ASN A 160 17.16 11.51 -11.10
N SER A 161 17.21 12.30 -10.03
CA SER A 161 16.51 13.58 -9.86
C SER A 161 14.98 13.47 -9.96
N PHE A 162 14.38 12.33 -9.53
CA PHE A 162 12.95 12.22 -9.41
C PHE A 162 12.47 12.80 -8.08
N GLN A 163 11.32 13.46 -8.10
CA GLN A 163 10.54 13.77 -6.90
C GLN A 163 9.92 12.48 -6.34
N MET A 164 10.09 12.26 -5.05
CA MET A 164 9.72 11.00 -4.43
C MET A 164 8.75 11.14 -3.30
N ALA A 165 7.77 10.25 -3.27
CA ALA A 165 6.94 10.01 -2.10
C ALA A 165 7.03 8.55 -1.66
N ILE A 166 6.86 8.32 -0.35
CA ILE A 166 6.58 7.01 0.21
C ILE A 166 5.22 7.03 0.89
N ASP A 167 4.41 6.01 0.64
CA ASP A 167 3.11 5.80 1.26
C ASP A 167 3.22 4.62 2.24
N THR A 168 3.12 4.89 3.53
CA THR A 168 3.44 3.94 4.60
C THR A 168 2.55 4.14 5.82
N CYS A 169 2.25 3.07 6.54
CA CYS A 169 1.69 3.18 7.88
C CYS A 169 2.79 3.25 8.98
N GLY A 170 4.06 3.18 8.60
CA GLY A 170 5.18 3.26 9.53
C GLY A 170 5.32 2.08 10.48
N TYR A 171 4.70 0.93 10.16
CA TYR A 171 4.80 -0.29 10.96
C TYR A 171 5.94 -1.17 10.43
N LEU A 172 7.01 -1.24 11.20
CA LEU A 172 8.18 -2.08 10.92
C LEU A 172 8.11 -3.34 11.79
N THR A 173 8.47 -4.49 11.21
CA THR A 173 8.48 -5.81 11.88
C THR A 173 9.91 -6.37 12.01
N GLY A 174 10.89 -5.55 12.35
CA GLY A 174 12.28 -5.94 12.38
C GLY A 174 12.89 -6.03 13.79
N GLN A 175 14.04 -6.69 13.91
CA GLN A 175 14.78 -6.84 15.17
C GLN A 175 15.79 -5.71 15.43
N ASN A 176 15.99 -4.77 14.50
CA ASN A 176 17.01 -3.73 14.60
C ASN A 176 16.44 -2.34 14.34
N ASP A 177 16.48 -1.48 15.37
CA ASP A 177 16.37 -0.01 15.31
C ASP A 177 15.39 0.53 14.22
N ASP A 178 14.17 -0.02 14.20
CA ASP A 178 13.14 0.26 13.18
C ASP A 178 12.91 1.77 12.96
N LEU A 179 12.93 2.55 14.05
CA LEU A 179 12.79 4.01 13.95
C LEU A 179 13.96 4.66 13.21
N LYS A 180 15.21 4.21 13.40
CA LYS A 180 16.36 4.80 12.70
C LYS A 180 16.28 4.55 11.21
N SER A 181 15.89 3.35 10.81
CA SER A 181 15.67 2.97 9.42
C SER A 181 14.60 3.83 8.76
N LEU A 182 13.47 4.03 9.44
CA LEU A 182 12.40 4.89 8.97
C LEU A 182 12.85 6.36 8.85
N LEU A 183 13.59 6.87 9.83
CA LEU A 183 14.11 8.23 9.80
C LEU A 183 15.16 8.42 8.68
N PHE A 184 16.00 7.43 8.44
CA PHE A 184 16.97 7.46 7.34
C PHE A 184 16.25 7.51 5.97
N LEU A 185 15.24 6.69 5.76
CA LEU A 185 14.40 6.74 4.55
C LEU A 185 13.71 8.12 4.40
N ALA A 186 13.23 8.68 5.51
CA ALA A 186 12.60 10.00 5.55
C ALA A 186 13.55 11.16 5.15
N GLU A 187 14.87 11.02 5.35
CA GLU A 187 15.86 11.99 4.86
C GLU A 187 15.90 12.02 3.34
N ILE A 188 15.78 10.86 2.70
CA ILE A 188 15.93 10.68 1.25
C ILE A 188 14.68 11.15 0.49
N VAL A 189 13.48 10.77 0.93
CA VAL A 189 12.22 11.08 0.24
C VAL A 189 11.82 12.55 0.38
N ASP A 190 11.03 13.06 -0.58
CA ASP A 190 10.54 14.44 -0.57
C ASP A 190 9.19 14.58 0.14
N LEU A 191 8.39 13.50 0.16
CA LEU A 191 7.07 13.46 0.81
C LEU A 191 6.85 12.10 1.47
N ILE A 192 6.26 12.12 2.66
CA ILE A 192 5.82 10.94 3.40
C ILE A 192 4.30 11.02 3.53
N LEU A 193 3.60 10.15 2.82
CA LEU A 193 2.18 9.89 2.99
C LEU A 193 2.05 8.88 4.12
N TYR A 194 1.57 9.34 5.27
CA TYR A 194 1.59 8.52 6.48
C TYR A 194 0.18 8.14 6.93
N ASP A 195 -0.12 6.87 6.84
CA ASP A 195 -1.45 6.34 7.11
C ASP A 195 -1.76 6.19 8.60
N ILE A 196 -2.72 6.95 9.10
CA ILE A 196 -3.34 6.76 10.42
C ILE A 196 -4.69 6.08 10.23
N LYS A 197 -4.77 4.78 10.52
CA LYS A 197 -6.01 4.00 10.29
C LYS A 197 -7.05 4.20 11.39
N LEU A 198 -6.59 4.16 12.65
CA LEU A 198 -7.38 4.32 13.88
C LEU A 198 -6.45 4.75 15.02
N ILE A 199 -6.93 5.61 15.93
CA ILE A 199 -6.17 6.01 17.13
C ILE A 199 -6.45 5.08 18.32
N ASP A 200 -7.69 4.59 18.47
CA ASP A 200 -8.04 3.61 19.50
C ASP A 200 -7.34 2.26 19.21
N ASP A 201 -6.39 1.86 20.05
CA ASP A 201 -5.56 0.66 19.86
C ASP A 201 -6.37 -0.64 19.85
N ILE A 202 -7.45 -0.72 20.64
CA ILE A 202 -8.31 -1.90 20.66
C ILE A 202 -9.02 -2.05 19.31
N LYS A 203 -9.61 -0.97 18.81
CA LYS A 203 -10.20 -0.95 17.47
C LYS A 203 -9.15 -1.20 16.39
N HIS A 204 -7.96 -0.60 16.50
CA HIS A 204 -6.89 -0.80 15.54
C HIS A 204 -6.51 -2.28 15.44
N LYS A 205 -6.27 -2.95 16.56
CA LYS A 205 -5.99 -4.39 16.58
C LYS A 205 -7.11 -5.23 15.97
N PHE A 206 -8.35 -4.89 16.27
CA PHE A 206 -9.50 -5.63 15.75
C PHE A 206 -9.62 -5.50 14.21
N TYR A 207 -9.47 -4.28 13.69
CA TYR A 207 -9.70 -4.02 12.28
C TYR A 207 -8.46 -4.18 11.39
N THR A 208 -7.25 -4.14 11.95
CA THR A 208 -6.00 -4.21 11.18
C THR A 208 -5.09 -5.37 11.56
N GLY A 209 -5.40 -6.07 12.66
CA GLY A 209 -4.62 -7.21 13.14
C GLY A 209 -3.41 -6.87 14.01
N VAL A 210 -3.03 -5.59 14.14
CA VAL A 210 -1.84 -5.15 14.88
C VAL A 210 -2.14 -3.97 15.82
N SER A 211 -1.27 -3.75 16.81
CA SER A 211 -1.29 -2.53 17.65
C SER A 211 -0.84 -1.32 16.84
N ASN A 212 -1.41 -0.15 17.15
CA ASN A 212 -0.97 1.12 16.56
C ASN A 212 0.12 1.84 17.39
N ALA A 213 0.57 1.29 18.51
CA ALA A 213 1.52 1.98 19.38
C ALA A 213 2.77 2.44 18.64
N THR A 214 3.48 1.51 17.97
CA THR A 214 4.67 1.83 17.16
C THR A 214 4.33 2.78 16.01
N ILE A 215 3.17 2.64 15.38
CA ILE A 215 2.71 3.53 14.29
C ILE A 215 2.61 4.97 14.80
N LEU A 216 1.97 5.19 15.94
CA LEU A 216 1.79 6.52 16.50
C LEU A 216 3.09 7.12 17.04
N ASP A 217 3.96 6.32 17.65
CA ASP A 217 5.28 6.77 18.13
C ASP A 217 6.18 7.17 16.95
N ASN A 218 6.18 6.42 15.87
CA ASN A 218 6.89 6.73 14.63
C ASN A 218 6.33 7.99 13.97
N ALA A 219 5.00 8.17 13.95
CA ALA A 219 4.35 9.37 13.45
C ALA A 219 4.79 10.63 14.20
N ILE A 220 4.86 10.58 15.54
CA ILE A 220 5.33 11.69 16.38
C ILE A 220 6.80 12.01 16.07
N SER A 221 7.63 10.98 15.94
CA SER A 221 9.07 11.12 15.65
C SER A 221 9.31 11.77 14.28
N LEU A 222 8.56 11.33 13.25
CA LEU A 222 8.61 11.93 11.91
C LEU A 222 8.09 13.36 11.90
N ALA A 223 6.96 13.64 12.57
CA ALA A 223 6.40 14.99 12.66
C ALA A 223 7.35 15.98 13.34
N SER A 224 8.13 15.51 14.33
CA SER A 224 9.14 16.33 15.01
C SER A 224 10.34 16.65 14.13
N LYS A 225 10.80 15.69 13.31
CA LYS A 225 12.05 15.85 12.51
C LYS A 225 11.79 16.35 11.10
N PHE A 226 10.67 15.98 10.49
CA PHE A 226 10.36 16.24 9.09
C PHE A 226 8.95 16.81 8.89
N PRO A 227 8.52 17.85 9.64
CA PRO A 227 7.14 18.34 9.60
C PRO A 227 6.70 18.74 8.19
N ASN A 228 7.61 19.30 7.38
CA ASN A 228 7.30 19.77 6.02
C ASN A 228 7.19 18.64 4.99
N LYS A 229 7.68 17.43 5.31
CA LYS A 229 7.60 16.28 4.41
C LYS A 229 6.44 15.36 4.74
N LEU A 230 5.77 15.54 5.89
CA LEU A 230 4.79 14.61 6.40
C LEU A 230 3.37 15.07 6.06
N LEU A 231 2.61 14.19 5.41
CA LEU A 231 1.17 14.34 5.18
C LEU A 231 0.47 13.10 5.74
N PHE A 232 -0.28 13.29 6.82
CA PHE A 232 -1.11 12.22 7.36
C PHE A 232 -2.26 11.89 6.42
N ARG A 233 -2.59 10.60 6.31
CA ARG A 233 -3.72 10.11 5.53
C ARG A 233 -4.67 9.35 6.46
N TYR A 234 -5.93 9.78 6.48
CA TYR A 234 -6.94 9.19 7.34
C TYR A 234 -8.07 8.61 6.50
N PRO A 235 -8.13 7.27 6.34
CA PRO A 235 -9.26 6.66 5.68
C PRO A 235 -10.52 6.81 6.54
N LEU A 236 -11.50 7.56 6.06
CA LEU A 236 -12.77 7.74 6.76
C LEU A 236 -13.72 6.60 6.43
N ILE A 237 -14.08 5.81 7.43
CA ILE A 237 -14.87 4.58 7.28
C ILE A 237 -16.05 4.63 8.21
N THR A 238 -17.24 4.87 7.63
CA THR A 238 -18.50 5.03 8.36
C THR A 238 -18.78 3.86 9.30
N GLY A 239 -19.08 4.16 10.56
CA GLY A 239 -19.35 3.19 11.63
C GLY A 239 -18.11 2.53 12.23
N ILE A 240 -16.90 2.82 11.73
CA ILE A 240 -15.66 2.24 12.23
C ILE A 240 -14.79 3.28 12.94
N ASN A 241 -14.45 4.37 12.27
CA ASN A 241 -13.54 5.38 12.81
C ASN A 241 -14.09 6.82 12.76
N ASP A 242 -15.40 6.97 12.60
CA ASP A 242 -16.12 8.23 12.50
C ASP A 242 -16.95 8.59 13.74
N THR A 243 -16.88 7.79 14.81
CA THR A 243 -17.63 8.10 16.05
C THR A 243 -17.05 9.34 16.74
N GLU A 244 -17.86 9.99 17.59
CA GLU A 244 -17.42 11.14 18.39
C GLU A 244 -16.14 10.84 19.19
N LYS A 245 -16.03 9.61 19.72
CA LYS A 245 -14.83 9.17 20.43
C LYS A 245 -13.62 9.10 19.50
N ASP A 246 -13.78 8.55 18.30
CA ASP A 246 -12.68 8.39 17.34
C ASP A 246 -12.17 9.77 16.87
N LEU A 247 -13.09 10.68 16.57
CA LEU A 247 -12.76 12.04 16.16
C LEU A 247 -12.06 12.83 17.26
N LYS A 248 -12.51 12.68 18.51
CA LYS A 248 -11.85 13.29 19.66
C LYS A 248 -10.41 12.78 19.81
N LEU A 249 -10.19 11.46 19.72
CA LEU A 249 -8.85 10.88 19.78
C LEU A 249 -7.95 11.37 18.64
N LEU A 250 -8.49 11.47 17.40
CA LEU A 250 -7.75 11.99 16.25
C LEU A 250 -7.34 13.44 16.47
N ILE A 251 -8.25 14.28 16.92
CA ILE A 251 -8.00 15.71 17.24
C ILE A 251 -6.94 15.83 18.35
N GLU A 252 -7.05 15.04 19.41
CA GLU A 252 -6.07 15.02 20.51
C GLU A 252 -4.69 14.57 20.05
N PHE A 253 -4.61 13.61 19.15
CA PHE A 253 -3.34 13.16 18.57
C PHE A 253 -2.70 14.25 17.70
N LEU A 254 -3.44 14.75 16.73
CA LEU A 254 -2.95 15.78 15.79
C LEU A 254 -2.62 17.09 16.50
N GLY A 255 -3.38 17.46 17.53
CA GLY A 255 -3.16 18.67 18.32
C GLY A 255 -1.86 18.68 19.13
N LYS A 256 -1.19 17.54 19.29
CA LYS A 256 0.14 17.45 19.91
C LYS A 256 1.28 17.75 18.92
N LEU A 257 0.97 17.79 17.62
CA LEU A 257 1.96 17.94 16.55
C LEU A 257 2.04 19.41 16.14
N SER A 258 3.23 19.86 15.76
CA SER A 258 3.45 21.18 15.20
C SER A 258 3.07 21.19 13.72
N TYR A 259 2.09 22.01 13.33
CA TYR A 259 1.65 22.21 11.95
C TYR A 259 1.27 20.89 11.22
N PRO A 260 0.35 20.08 11.77
CA PRO A 260 -0.04 18.84 11.13
C PRO A 260 -0.74 19.10 9.79
N ARG A 261 -0.43 18.25 8.81
CA ARG A 261 -1.08 18.22 7.51
C ARG A 261 -1.81 16.89 7.40
N ILE A 262 -3.08 16.91 7.00
CA ILE A 262 -3.89 15.70 6.90
C ILE A 262 -4.76 15.70 5.64
N GLU A 263 -4.83 14.56 4.98
CA GLU A 263 -5.75 14.23 3.90
C GLU A 263 -6.80 13.24 4.41
N ILE A 264 -8.08 13.55 4.19
CA ILE A 264 -9.18 12.64 4.51
C ILE A 264 -9.51 11.85 3.27
N LEU A 265 -9.38 10.53 3.37
CA LEU A 265 -9.63 9.57 2.29
C LEU A 265 -10.98 8.88 2.52
N PRO A 266 -12.06 9.30 1.84
CA PRO A 266 -13.34 8.60 1.96
C PRO A 266 -13.20 7.15 1.51
N TYR A 267 -13.70 6.20 2.32
CA TYR A 267 -13.75 4.80 1.93
C TYR A 267 -14.52 4.64 0.61
N HIS A 268 -14.07 3.73 -0.23
CA HIS A 268 -14.76 3.33 -1.46
C HIS A 268 -14.66 1.81 -1.69
N ARG A 269 -15.55 1.24 -2.52
CA ARG A 269 -15.68 -0.21 -2.73
C ARG A 269 -14.85 -0.79 -3.89
N LEU A 270 -13.98 -0.01 -4.51
CA LEU A 270 -13.22 -0.43 -5.69
C LEU A 270 -12.31 -1.65 -5.44
N GLY A 271 -11.87 -1.86 -4.18
CA GLY A 271 -11.05 -3.01 -3.79
C GLY A 271 -11.83 -4.32 -3.57
N VAL A 272 -13.17 -4.27 -3.44
CA VAL A 272 -13.97 -5.45 -3.03
C VAL A 272 -13.82 -6.63 -4.00
N GLY A 273 -13.86 -6.39 -5.31
CA GLY A 273 -13.68 -7.44 -6.32
C GLY A 273 -12.31 -8.11 -6.32
N LYS A 274 -11.30 -7.47 -5.73
CA LYS A 274 -9.95 -8.03 -5.65
C LYS A 274 -9.83 -9.19 -4.63
N TYR A 275 -10.73 -9.23 -3.64
CA TYR A 275 -10.76 -10.31 -2.64
C TYR A 275 -11.10 -11.65 -3.28
N SER A 276 -12.17 -11.72 -4.08
CA SER A 276 -12.54 -12.94 -4.79
C SER A 276 -11.44 -13.40 -5.75
N LYS A 277 -10.73 -12.47 -6.39
CA LYS A 277 -9.60 -12.74 -7.28
C LYS A 277 -8.47 -13.54 -6.58
N ILE A 278 -8.24 -13.28 -5.30
CA ILE A 278 -7.27 -13.99 -4.48
C ILE A 278 -7.90 -15.08 -3.59
N GLY A 279 -9.17 -15.44 -3.84
CA GLY A 279 -9.88 -16.48 -3.09
C GLY A 279 -10.18 -16.14 -1.64
N LYS A 280 -10.33 -14.85 -1.34
CA LYS A 280 -10.74 -14.33 -0.02
C LYS A 280 -12.17 -13.79 -0.10
N GLU A 281 -12.84 -13.75 1.04
CA GLU A 281 -14.13 -13.08 1.21
C GLU A 281 -13.91 -11.67 1.75
N TYR A 282 -14.72 -10.72 1.30
CA TYR A 282 -14.74 -9.38 1.85
C TYR A 282 -15.69 -9.33 3.05
N SER A 283 -15.17 -9.13 4.25
CA SER A 283 -15.95 -9.23 5.50
C SER A 283 -16.84 -8.03 5.82
N LEU A 284 -16.69 -6.91 5.11
CA LEU A 284 -17.43 -5.66 5.35
C LEU A 284 -18.42 -5.37 4.21
N GLU A 285 -19.23 -6.36 3.81
CA GLU A 285 -20.13 -6.25 2.66
C GLU A 285 -21.15 -5.11 2.79
N SER A 286 -21.61 -4.82 4.00
CA SER A 286 -22.56 -3.75 4.31
C SER A 286 -21.93 -2.35 4.38
N LEU A 287 -20.61 -2.25 4.20
CA LEU A 287 -19.92 -0.96 4.28
C LEU A 287 -20.07 -0.19 2.97
N PHE A 288 -20.49 1.06 3.08
CA PHE A 288 -20.65 1.99 1.96
C PHE A 288 -19.76 3.22 2.14
N PRO A 289 -19.45 3.93 1.03
CA PRO A 289 -18.74 5.19 1.11
C PRO A 289 -19.46 6.19 2.03
N PRO A 290 -18.72 6.97 2.84
CA PRO A 290 -19.33 8.04 3.62
C PRO A 290 -19.96 9.08 2.69
N PRO A 291 -21.13 9.65 3.07
CA PRO A 291 -21.67 10.80 2.37
C PRO A 291 -20.68 11.98 2.38
N GLU A 292 -20.64 12.75 1.30
CA GLU A 292 -19.75 13.92 1.20
C GLU A 292 -19.90 14.91 2.38
N LYS A 293 -21.13 15.08 2.85
CA LYS A 293 -21.44 15.88 4.04
C LYS A 293 -20.67 15.45 5.30
N GLU A 294 -20.46 14.17 5.51
CA GLU A 294 -19.73 13.65 6.66
C GLU A 294 -18.22 13.94 6.52
N VAL A 295 -17.70 13.83 5.30
CA VAL A 295 -16.30 14.17 4.99
C VAL A 295 -16.05 15.67 5.25
N GLU A 296 -16.92 16.53 4.74
CA GLU A 296 -16.82 17.99 4.94
C GLU A 296 -17.00 18.38 6.42
N GLU A 297 -17.89 17.71 7.14
CA GLU A 297 -18.05 17.94 8.59
C GLU A 297 -16.78 17.58 9.36
N LEU A 298 -16.13 16.46 9.02
CA LEU A 298 -14.85 16.10 9.64
C LEU A 298 -13.76 17.15 9.34
N ARG A 299 -13.64 17.58 8.07
CA ARG A 299 -12.69 18.63 7.68
C ARG A 299 -12.92 19.93 8.47
N ARG A 300 -14.16 20.34 8.59
CA ARG A 300 -14.55 21.54 9.34
C ARG A 300 -14.20 21.42 10.83
N ARG A 301 -14.48 20.28 11.44
CA ARG A 301 -14.17 20.00 12.86
C ARG A 301 -12.68 20.03 13.13
N LEU A 302 -11.88 19.41 12.27
CA LEU A 302 -10.42 19.43 12.39
C LEU A 302 -9.89 20.86 12.33
N LYS A 303 -10.29 21.65 11.33
CA LYS A 303 -9.88 23.06 11.19
C LYS A 303 -10.30 23.92 12.38
N HIS A 304 -11.48 23.68 12.93
CA HIS A 304 -11.97 24.42 14.11
C HIS A 304 -11.18 24.06 15.38
N SER A 305 -10.86 22.78 15.58
CA SER A 305 -10.21 22.28 16.79
C SER A 305 -8.70 22.48 16.81
N ILE A 306 -8.07 22.55 15.65
CA ILE A 306 -6.61 22.68 15.50
C ILE A 306 -6.35 23.81 14.49
N PRO A 307 -6.24 25.07 14.93
CA PRO A 307 -6.09 26.21 14.02
C PRO A 307 -4.85 26.17 13.12
N SER A 308 -3.81 25.41 13.51
CA SER A 308 -2.56 25.23 12.74
C SER A 308 -2.62 24.10 11.71
N ILE A 309 -3.73 23.35 11.62
CA ILE A 309 -3.84 22.19 10.73
C ILE A 309 -4.08 22.61 9.28
N GLU A 310 -3.37 21.96 8.37
CA GLU A 310 -3.70 21.95 6.95
C GLU A 310 -4.53 20.71 6.63
N VAL A 311 -5.75 20.89 6.15
CA VAL A 311 -6.63 19.78 5.73
C VAL A 311 -6.81 19.86 4.22
N CYS A 312 -6.29 18.85 3.53
CA CYS A 312 -6.34 18.70 2.08
C CYS A 312 -7.63 18.02 1.62
#